data_2f615ee8cecd67a3a54f2ae68af22b49
#
_entry.id   2f615ee8cecd67a3a54f2ae68af22b49
#
_cell.length_a   1.000
_cell.length_b   1.000
_cell.length_c   1.000
_cell.angle_alpha   90.00
_cell.angle_beta   90.00
_cell.angle_gamma   90.00
#
_symmetry.space_group_name_H-M   'P 1'
#
loop_
_entity.id
_entity.type
_entity.pdbx_description
1 polymer ?
#
loop_
_entity_poly.entity_id
_entity_poly.type
_entity_poly.pdbx_seq_one_letter_code
_entity_poly.pdbx_strand_id
1 'polypeptide(L)'
;SAYKNGFTYDDILKEATRKIRQKSIITLGGFGGYIVLGFPQSIPNVEGEYDFKIKGNAYYNLKTETGKLGGSAEPGIVFVSKDVNGNGEPDDEWYELAGSEYGKDTETRGYEITYYRPEPANQNVSWKDNQGNEGEILRNSFHNQESYYPVWIQENEITFRGTRLKDNAVPENGLWVGYCYPWGYADNHRNDKEGSNFKIDWAIDSNGESIVLDCIDFVKIMTAVNQDAGQMGEISTEVTTVENLHFKN
;
A
#
# COMPACT_ATOMS: atom_id res chain seq x y z
N SER A 1 2.43 18.53 -7.80
CA SER A 1 1.40 17.93 -6.96
C SER A 1 0.20 17.57 -7.80
N ALA A 2 -0.25 16.33 -7.70
CA ALA A 2 -1.43 15.85 -8.42
C ALA A 2 -2.74 16.35 -7.81
N TYR A 3 -2.70 16.82 -6.56
CA TYR A 3 -3.90 17.22 -5.81
C TYR A 3 -4.05 18.72 -5.85
N LYS A 4 -5.16 19.18 -6.45
CA LYS A 4 -5.54 20.58 -6.47
C LYS A 4 -6.71 20.79 -5.53
N ASN A 5 -6.80 21.98 -4.93
CA ASN A 5 -7.97 22.37 -4.18
C ASN A 5 -9.24 22.20 -5.03
N GLY A 6 -10.27 21.63 -4.42
CA GLY A 6 -11.55 21.36 -5.08
C GLY A 6 -11.61 20.07 -5.91
N PHE A 7 -10.57 19.21 -5.87
CA PHE A 7 -10.70 17.87 -6.44
C PHE A 7 -11.80 17.08 -5.73
N THR A 8 -12.70 16.53 -6.54
CA THR A 8 -13.73 15.58 -6.11
C THR A 8 -13.17 14.16 -6.12
N TYR A 9 -13.91 13.22 -5.55
CA TYR A 9 -13.58 11.79 -5.63
C TYR A 9 -13.47 11.31 -7.08
N ASP A 10 -14.38 11.75 -7.96
CA ASP A 10 -14.33 11.43 -9.39
C ASP A 10 -13.07 11.96 -10.08
N ASP A 11 -12.59 13.14 -9.70
CA ASP A 11 -11.35 13.69 -10.26
C ASP A 11 -10.14 12.85 -9.86
N ILE A 12 -10.12 12.35 -8.62
CA ILE A 12 -9.08 11.45 -8.12
C ILE A 12 -9.12 10.12 -8.86
N LEU A 13 -10.29 9.52 -9.07
CA LEU A 13 -10.41 8.28 -9.84
C LEU A 13 -9.93 8.43 -11.28
N LYS A 14 -10.30 9.52 -11.96
CA LYS A 14 -9.82 9.83 -13.32
C LYS A 14 -8.30 10.00 -13.35
N GLU A 15 -7.73 10.72 -12.39
CA GLU A 15 -6.29 10.93 -12.31
C GLU A 15 -5.54 9.63 -11.99
N ALA A 16 -6.02 8.82 -11.05
CA ALA A 16 -5.45 7.51 -10.74
C ALA A 16 -5.49 6.58 -11.96
N THR A 17 -6.64 6.51 -12.66
CA THR A 17 -6.79 5.73 -13.90
C THR A 17 -5.81 6.19 -14.97
N ARG A 18 -5.64 7.51 -15.15
CA ARG A 18 -4.67 8.07 -16.10
C ARG A 18 -3.25 7.65 -15.74
N LYS A 19 -2.87 7.77 -14.47
CA LYS A 19 -1.52 7.42 -13.98
C LYS A 19 -1.21 5.94 -14.17
N ILE A 20 -2.12 5.04 -13.81
CA ILE A 20 -1.96 3.59 -14.02
C ILE A 20 -1.76 3.26 -15.50
N ARG A 21 -2.58 3.84 -16.40
CA ARG A 21 -2.43 3.65 -17.85
C ARG A 21 -1.09 4.15 -18.39
N GLN A 22 -0.52 5.18 -17.79
CA GLN A 22 0.79 5.74 -18.13
C GLN A 22 1.95 5.09 -17.38
N LYS A 23 1.69 4.11 -16.53
CA LYS A 23 2.67 3.49 -15.61
C LYS A 23 3.42 4.53 -14.78
N SER A 24 2.70 5.58 -14.38
CA SER A 24 3.22 6.67 -13.55
C SER A 24 2.96 6.38 -12.08
N ILE A 25 3.83 6.86 -11.20
CA ILE A 25 3.75 6.65 -9.76
C ILE A 25 2.45 7.22 -9.19
N ILE A 26 1.75 6.40 -8.41
CA ILE A 26 0.69 6.79 -7.48
C ILE A 26 1.20 6.55 -6.07
N THR A 27 1.26 7.59 -5.27
CA THR A 27 1.61 7.58 -3.85
C THR A 27 0.34 7.41 -3.04
N LEU A 28 0.27 6.40 -2.19
CA LEU A 28 -0.95 6.05 -1.45
C LEU A 28 -1.11 6.88 -0.16
N GLY A 29 -0.04 7.50 0.33
CA GLY A 29 -0.02 8.23 1.59
C GLY A 29 0.32 7.33 2.78
N GLY A 30 0.14 7.83 4.00
CA GLY A 30 0.42 7.10 5.23
C GLY A 30 -0.43 5.84 5.40
N PHE A 31 -0.27 5.15 6.55
CA PHE A 31 -0.96 3.88 6.82
C PHE A 31 -2.44 3.92 6.44
N GLY A 32 -2.89 2.90 5.76
CA GLY A 32 -4.28 2.75 5.35
C GLY A 32 -4.65 3.44 4.03
N GLY A 33 -3.81 4.34 3.49
CA GLY A 33 -4.00 4.86 2.14
C GLY A 33 -3.95 3.74 1.11
N TYR A 34 -4.92 3.66 0.20
CA TYR A 34 -5.06 2.51 -0.70
C TYR A 34 -5.54 2.87 -2.10
N ILE A 35 -5.31 1.93 -3.01
CA ILE A 35 -5.88 1.91 -4.35
C ILE A 35 -6.50 0.53 -4.63
N VAL A 36 -7.61 0.53 -5.37
CA VAL A 36 -8.23 -0.69 -5.93
C VAL A 36 -8.09 -0.66 -7.43
N LEU A 37 -7.64 -1.78 -8.00
CA LEU A 37 -7.47 -1.98 -9.44
C LEU A 37 -8.28 -3.20 -9.88
N GLY A 38 -9.14 -3.01 -10.90
CA GLY A 38 -9.87 -4.08 -11.57
C GLY A 38 -9.20 -4.47 -12.88
N PHE A 39 -9.41 -5.70 -13.30
CA PHE A 39 -8.85 -6.26 -14.52
C PHE A 39 -9.95 -6.56 -15.55
N PRO A 40 -9.70 -6.31 -16.85
CA PRO A 40 -10.69 -6.64 -17.89
C PRO A 40 -10.88 -8.16 -18.09
N GLN A 41 -9.97 -8.95 -17.55
CA GLN A 41 -10.00 -10.41 -17.52
C GLN A 41 -9.47 -10.87 -16.18
N SER A 42 -10.15 -11.82 -15.55
CA SER A 42 -9.71 -12.40 -14.27
C SER A 42 -8.28 -12.92 -14.36
N ILE A 43 -7.51 -12.73 -13.31
CA ILE A 43 -6.19 -13.35 -13.17
C ILE A 43 -6.42 -14.75 -12.60
N PRO A 44 -6.08 -15.84 -13.34
CA PRO A 44 -6.24 -17.18 -12.83
C PRO A 44 -5.25 -17.45 -11.70
N ASN A 45 -5.64 -18.28 -10.73
CA ASN A 45 -4.75 -18.87 -9.77
C ASN A 45 -4.16 -20.16 -10.35
N VAL A 46 -2.85 -20.22 -10.49
CA VAL A 46 -2.12 -21.41 -10.92
C VAL A 46 -1.29 -21.93 -9.77
N GLU A 47 -1.69 -23.09 -9.24
CA GLU A 47 -1.08 -23.68 -8.06
C GLU A 47 0.46 -23.69 -8.12
N GLY A 48 1.09 -23.09 -7.11
CA GLY A 48 2.54 -23.00 -6.97
C GLY A 48 3.23 -21.94 -7.81
N GLU A 49 2.56 -21.33 -8.79
CA GLU A 49 3.12 -20.26 -9.63
C GLU A 49 2.90 -18.86 -9.02
N TYR A 50 3.58 -17.89 -9.57
CA TYR A 50 3.24 -16.47 -9.33
C TYR A 50 2.20 -16.03 -10.35
N ASP A 51 1.12 -15.42 -9.88
CA ASP A 51 -0.02 -15.09 -10.72
C ASP A 51 0.03 -13.65 -11.25
N PHE A 52 0.53 -12.74 -10.42
CA PHE A 52 0.65 -11.33 -10.82
C PHE A 52 1.87 -10.65 -10.20
N LYS A 53 2.20 -9.48 -10.73
CA LYS A 53 3.28 -8.62 -10.26
C LYS A 53 2.75 -7.22 -9.96
N ILE A 54 3.12 -6.68 -8.79
CA ILE A 54 2.91 -5.27 -8.47
C ILE A 54 4.22 -4.52 -8.66
N LYS A 55 4.18 -3.43 -9.41
CA LYS A 55 5.32 -2.54 -9.61
C LYS A 55 5.13 -1.24 -8.85
N GLY A 56 6.12 -0.86 -8.11
CA GLY A 56 6.24 0.40 -7.37
C GLY A 56 7.48 1.17 -7.79
N ASN A 57 8.12 1.84 -6.83
CA ASN A 57 9.39 2.54 -7.01
C ASN A 57 10.50 2.02 -6.09
N ALA A 58 10.26 0.96 -5.31
CA ALA A 58 11.23 0.40 -4.39
C ALA A 58 12.59 0.16 -5.09
N TYR A 59 13.61 0.71 -4.47
CA TYR A 59 15.00 0.55 -4.88
C TYR A 59 15.83 0.21 -3.65
N TYR A 60 16.84 -0.64 -3.78
CA TYR A 60 17.73 -0.93 -2.67
C TYR A 60 19.19 -0.77 -3.02
N ASN A 61 19.94 -0.24 -2.05
CA ASN A 61 21.38 -0.17 -2.07
C ASN A 61 21.93 -1.40 -1.34
N LEU A 62 22.68 -2.24 -2.03
CA LEU A 62 23.29 -3.45 -1.46
C LEU A 62 24.41 -3.16 -0.42
N LYS A 63 24.71 -1.88 -0.18
CA LYS A 63 25.75 -1.45 0.78
C LYS A 63 25.16 -0.98 2.12
N THR A 64 24.10 -1.63 2.60
CA THR A 64 23.56 -1.36 3.94
C THR A 64 24.55 -1.84 5.01
N GLU A 65 24.60 -1.17 6.16
CA GLU A 65 25.47 -1.51 7.28
C GLU A 65 25.19 -2.91 7.83
N THR A 66 23.93 -3.33 7.76
CA THR A 66 23.48 -4.63 8.27
C THR A 66 23.69 -5.79 7.30
N GLY A 67 24.09 -5.51 6.05
CA GLY A 67 24.16 -6.51 4.97
C GLY A 67 22.78 -7.02 4.49
N LYS A 68 21.66 -6.48 5.02
CA LYS A 68 20.29 -6.76 4.54
C LYS A 68 19.97 -5.91 3.33
N LEU A 69 19.00 -6.34 2.52
CA LEU A 69 18.49 -5.53 1.43
C LEU A 69 17.70 -4.35 2.00
N GLY A 70 18.10 -3.15 1.63
CA GLY A 70 17.45 -1.91 2.05
C GLY A 70 17.78 -0.75 1.12
N GLY A 71 16.92 0.24 1.16
CA GLY A 71 16.98 1.45 0.35
C GLY A 71 15.72 2.27 0.55
N SER A 72 14.80 2.21 -0.40
CA SER A 72 13.47 2.85 -0.33
C SER A 72 12.34 1.83 -0.35
N ALA A 73 12.39 0.79 0.50
CA ALA A 73 11.28 -0.14 0.63
C ALA A 73 10.17 0.49 1.49
N GLU A 74 8.96 0.58 0.93
CA GLU A 74 7.78 1.20 1.54
C GLU A 74 6.60 0.23 1.46
N PRO A 75 6.62 -0.84 2.30
CA PRO A 75 5.81 -2.03 2.11
C PRO A 75 4.31 -1.76 2.24
N GLY A 76 3.54 -2.33 1.30
CA GLY A 76 2.08 -2.32 1.28
C GLY A 76 1.49 -3.72 1.39
N ILE A 77 0.42 -3.85 2.18
CA ILE A 77 -0.41 -5.05 2.22
C ILE A 77 -1.21 -5.16 0.92
N VAL A 78 -1.37 -6.37 0.46
CA VAL A 78 -2.13 -6.69 -0.76
C VAL A 78 -3.37 -7.50 -0.40
N PHE A 79 -4.51 -7.08 -0.92
CA PHE A 79 -5.76 -7.83 -0.84
C PHE A 79 -6.24 -8.16 -2.25
N VAL A 80 -6.95 -9.27 -2.36
CA VAL A 80 -7.55 -9.73 -3.61
C VAL A 80 -9.03 -10.00 -3.42
N SER A 81 -9.81 -9.82 -4.49
CA SER A 81 -11.23 -10.14 -4.51
C SER A 81 -11.62 -10.74 -5.85
N LYS A 82 -12.60 -11.64 -5.82
CA LYS A 82 -13.24 -12.20 -6.99
C LYS A 82 -14.62 -11.55 -7.15
N ASP A 83 -14.98 -11.15 -8.35
CA ASP A 83 -16.31 -10.67 -8.71
C ASP A 83 -17.26 -11.87 -8.77
N VAL A 84 -17.85 -12.22 -7.62
CA VAL A 84 -18.72 -13.40 -7.48
C VAL A 84 -20.11 -13.12 -8.06
N ASN A 85 -20.57 -11.87 -7.93
CA ASN A 85 -21.90 -11.48 -8.40
C ASN A 85 -21.92 -11.03 -9.86
N GLY A 86 -20.75 -10.84 -10.50
CA GLY A 86 -20.58 -10.52 -11.92
C GLY A 86 -20.99 -9.09 -12.29
N ASN A 87 -20.97 -8.16 -11.32
CA ASN A 87 -21.40 -6.76 -11.56
C ASN A 87 -20.25 -5.83 -12.00
N GLY A 88 -19.00 -6.30 -11.92
CA GLY A 88 -17.80 -5.53 -12.28
C GLY A 88 -17.38 -4.51 -11.24
N GLU A 89 -17.95 -4.55 -10.03
CA GLU A 89 -17.66 -3.65 -8.93
C GLU A 89 -16.91 -4.39 -7.81
N PRO A 90 -15.99 -3.72 -7.08
CA PRO A 90 -15.18 -4.34 -6.03
C PRO A 90 -15.95 -4.41 -4.69
N ASP A 91 -17.16 -4.94 -4.70
CA ASP A 91 -18.10 -4.99 -3.56
C ASP A 91 -18.26 -6.39 -2.95
N ASP A 92 -17.56 -7.39 -3.49
CA ASP A 92 -17.46 -8.74 -2.94
C ASP A 92 -16.42 -8.85 -1.83
N GLU A 93 -16.23 -10.04 -1.25
CA GLU A 93 -15.32 -10.28 -0.15
C GLU A 93 -13.85 -10.08 -0.53
N TRP A 94 -13.11 -9.42 0.36
CA TRP A 94 -11.69 -9.17 0.23
C TRP A 94 -10.87 -10.11 1.11
N TYR A 95 -9.84 -10.71 0.53
CA TYR A 95 -8.90 -11.60 1.18
C TYR A 95 -7.50 -11.00 1.18
N GLU A 96 -6.87 -10.97 2.34
CA GLU A 96 -5.48 -10.52 2.46
C GLU A 96 -4.53 -11.59 1.94
N LEU A 97 -3.48 -11.20 1.23
CA LEU A 97 -2.39 -12.11 0.89
C LEU A 97 -1.39 -12.13 2.05
N ALA A 98 -1.26 -13.27 2.72
CA ALA A 98 -0.29 -13.47 3.78
C ALA A 98 1.13 -13.30 3.25
N GLY A 99 1.87 -12.36 3.84
CA GLY A 99 3.27 -12.12 3.51
C GLY A 99 4.24 -12.83 4.46
N SER A 100 5.53 -12.55 4.30
CA SER A 100 6.60 -13.17 5.11
C SER A 100 6.51 -12.90 6.61
N GLU A 101 5.79 -11.87 7.02
CA GLU A 101 5.64 -11.51 8.44
C GLU A 101 4.36 -12.05 9.07
N TYR A 102 3.53 -12.74 8.27
CA TYR A 102 2.27 -13.32 8.74
C TYR A 102 2.50 -14.21 9.98
N GLY A 103 1.74 -13.92 11.04
CA GLY A 103 1.80 -14.64 12.32
C GLY A 103 3.03 -14.35 13.17
N LYS A 104 3.83 -13.33 12.84
CA LYS A 104 5.00 -12.91 13.62
C LYS A 104 4.68 -11.67 14.48
N ASP A 105 5.56 -11.34 15.42
CA ASP A 105 5.51 -10.14 16.25
C ASP A 105 5.82 -8.83 15.49
N THR A 106 6.19 -8.95 14.23
CA THR A 106 6.39 -7.84 13.27
C THR A 106 5.13 -7.43 12.53
N GLU A 107 4.02 -8.13 12.80
CA GLU A 107 2.70 -7.86 12.22
C GLU A 107 1.68 -7.59 13.33
N THR A 108 0.80 -6.61 13.12
CA THR A 108 -0.36 -6.32 13.98
C THR A 108 -1.62 -6.37 13.12
N ARG A 109 -2.37 -7.45 13.22
CA ARG A 109 -3.68 -7.59 12.55
C ARG A 109 -4.75 -6.84 13.33
N GLY A 110 -5.77 -6.35 12.61
CA GLY A 110 -6.84 -5.55 13.20
C GLY A 110 -6.37 -4.20 13.76
N TYR A 111 -5.26 -3.69 13.22
CA TYR A 111 -4.81 -2.34 13.53
C TYR A 111 -5.77 -1.31 12.95
N GLU A 112 -6.12 -0.31 13.76
CA GLU A 112 -6.96 0.81 13.36
C GLU A 112 -6.25 2.12 13.66
N ILE A 113 -6.33 3.07 12.73
CA ILE A 113 -5.83 4.43 12.89
C ILE A 113 -6.89 5.41 12.41
N THR A 114 -7.12 6.48 13.18
CA THR A 114 -8.02 7.56 12.84
C THR A 114 -7.21 8.84 12.62
N TYR A 115 -7.32 9.42 11.44
CA TYR A 115 -6.73 10.72 11.08
C TYR A 115 -7.78 11.81 11.22
N TYR A 116 -7.37 12.96 11.76
CA TYR A 116 -8.24 14.09 12.00
C TYR A 116 -7.91 15.23 11.03
N ARG A 117 -8.95 15.81 10.42
CA ARG A 117 -8.80 16.96 9.52
C ARG A 117 -8.23 18.15 10.29
N PRO A 118 -7.09 18.71 9.86
CA PRO A 118 -6.56 19.90 10.51
C PRO A 118 -7.33 21.16 10.13
N GLU A 119 -7.44 22.09 11.06
CA GLU A 119 -7.96 23.43 10.83
C GLU A 119 -6.92 24.45 11.37
N PRO A 120 -6.30 25.27 10.49
CA PRO A 120 -6.45 25.34 9.04
C PRO A 120 -5.85 24.13 8.31
N ALA A 121 -6.29 23.89 7.07
CA ALA A 121 -5.94 22.71 6.28
C ALA A 121 -4.43 22.51 6.03
N ASN A 122 -3.64 23.57 6.14
CA ASN A 122 -2.19 23.55 5.93
C ASN A 122 -1.38 23.23 7.20
N GLN A 123 -1.95 22.53 8.15
CA GLN A 123 -1.27 22.01 9.35
C GLN A 123 -0.94 20.53 9.22
N ASN A 124 -0.17 19.98 10.18
CA ASN A 124 0.04 18.56 10.31
C ASN A 124 -1.29 17.83 10.50
N VAL A 125 -1.36 16.55 10.12
CA VAL A 125 -2.55 15.72 10.31
C VAL A 125 -2.35 14.85 11.55
N SER A 126 -3.07 15.15 12.63
CA SER A 126 -3.03 14.34 13.85
C SER A 126 -3.73 13.00 13.63
N TRP A 127 -3.28 11.98 14.37
CA TRP A 127 -3.87 10.66 14.35
C TRP A 127 -3.86 10.00 15.73
N LYS A 128 -4.76 9.02 15.93
CA LYS A 128 -4.80 8.10 17.06
C LYS A 128 -5.02 6.68 16.56
N ASP A 129 -4.45 5.70 17.26
CA ASP A 129 -4.64 4.29 16.92
C ASP A 129 -5.33 3.49 18.04
N ASN A 130 -5.74 2.26 17.72
CA ASN A 130 -6.39 1.36 18.68
C ASN A 130 -5.40 0.68 19.65
N GLN A 131 -4.10 0.99 19.55
CA GLN A 131 -3.07 0.56 20.49
C GLN A 131 -2.82 1.61 21.60
N GLY A 132 -3.51 2.76 21.52
CA GLY A 132 -3.38 3.86 22.47
C GLY A 132 -2.26 4.84 22.14
N ASN A 133 -1.71 4.77 20.93
CA ASN A 133 -0.72 5.74 20.47
C ASN A 133 -1.40 6.90 19.75
N GLU A 134 -0.73 8.05 19.76
CA GLU A 134 -1.11 9.23 18.99
C GLU A 134 0.13 9.90 18.39
N GLY A 135 -0.06 10.64 17.31
CA GLY A 135 1.01 11.35 16.62
C GLY A 135 0.49 12.25 15.52
N GLU A 136 1.38 12.62 14.61
CA GLU A 136 1.07 13.48 13.48
C GLU A 136 1.76 13.01 12.21
N ILE A 137 1.10 13.16 11.07
CA ILE A 137 1.77 13.21 9.76
C ILE A 137 2.32 14.61 9.62
N LEU A 138 3.66 14.71 9.59
CA LEU A 138 4.35 15.99 9.59
C LEU A 138 4.44 16.55 8.17
N ARG A 139 4.12 17.81 8.02
CA ARG A 139 4.39 18.55 6.78
C ARG A 139 5.90 18.69 6.60
N ASN A 140 6.37 18.48 5.38
CA ASN A 140 7.79 18.61 5.06
C ASN A 140 8.03 19.48 3.81
N SER A 141 9.29 19.83 3.53
CA SER A 141 9.67 20.72 2.43
C SER A 141 9.66 20.05 1.05
N PHE A 142 9.63 18.72 0.98
CA PHE A 142 9.63 17.97 -0.28
C PHE A 142 8.21 17.82 -0.85
N HIS A 143 7.18 17.88 0.01
CA HIS A 143 5.78 17.71 -0.37
C HIS A 143 5.01 18.99 -0.04
N ASN A 144 4.74 19.81 -1.06
CA ASN A 144 4.18 21.17 -0.89
C ASN A 144 2.68 21.25 -1.20
N GLN A 145 1.91 20.15 -1.03
CA GLN A 145 0.45 20.22 -1.15
C GLN A 145 -0.15 21.06 -0.02
N GLU A 146 -1.28 21.75 -0.30
CA GLU A 146 -1.94 22.61 0.69
C GLU A 146 -2.48 21.83 1.87
N SER A 147 -3.00 20.63 1.65
CA SER A 147 -3.46 19.74 2.70
C SER A 147 -2.82 18.35 2.57
N TYR A 148 -2.42 17.75 3.68
CA TYR A 148 -2.06 16.35 3.77
C TYR A 148 -3.28 15.47 4.08
N TYR A 149 -4.35 16.04 4.61
CA TYR A 149 -5.63 15.39 4.69
C TYR A 149 -6.29 15.40 3.30
N PRO A 150 -6.84 14.27 2.81
CA PRO A 150 -7.37 14.19 1.45
C PRO A 150 -8.50 15.19 1.21
N VAL A 151 -8.33 16.04 0.20
CA VAL A 151 -9.28 17.18 -0.06
C VAL A 151 -10.66 16.72 -0.54
N TRP A 152 -10.79 15.49 -1.05
CA TRP A 152 -12.05 14.90 -1.51
C TRP A 152 -12.85 14.21 -0.41
N ILE A 153 -12.28 14.01 0.77
CA ILE A 153 -12.99 13.49 1.94
C ILE A 153 -13.70 14.66 2.61
N GLN A 154 -14.99 14.51 2.93
CA GLN A 154 -15.80 15.58 3.53
C GLN A 154 -15.84 15.47 5.06
N GLU A 155 -15.61 14.29 5.60
CA GLU A 155 -15.62 13.99 7.02
C GLU A 155 -14.44 14.67 7.73
N ASN A 156 -14.63 15.04 9.01
CA ASN A 156 -13.58 15.64 9.83
C ASN A 156 -12.57 14.62 10.36
N GLU A 157 -12.90 13.34 10.23
CA GLU A 157 -12.01 12.24 10.58
C GLU A 157 -12.21 11.08 9.61
N ILE A 158 -11.17 10.28 9.43
CA ILE A 158 -11.21 9.06 8.64
C ILE A 158 -10.46 7.95 9.37
N THR A 159 -11.09 6.77 9.48
CA THR A 159 -10.48 5.59 10.10
C THR A 159 -10.13 4.56 9.05
N PHE A 160 -8.88 4.11 9.06
CA PHE A 160 -8.42 2.97 8.29
C PHE A 160 -8.21 1.77 9.19
N ARG A 161 -8.50 0.58 8.64
CA ARG A 161 -8.34 -0.71 9.31
C ARG A 161 -7.59 -1.68 8.41
N GLY A 162 -6.72 -2.49 9.02
CA GLY A 162 -5.98 -3.49 8.27
C GLY A 162 -4.87 -4.11 9.09
N THR A 163 -3.90 -4.70 8.38
CA THR A 163 -2.70 -5.26 8.96
C THR A 163 -1.59 -4.22 8.92
N ARG A 164 -1.02 -3.89 10.09
CA ARG A 164 0.17 -3.03 10.20
C ARG A 164 1.42 -3.88 10.29
N LEU A 165 2.42 -3.52 9.48
CA LEU A 165 3.79 -4.02 9.64
C LEU A 165 4.59 -3.12 10.58
N LYS A 166 5.57 -3.72 11.26
CA LYS A 166 6.54 -2.97 12.06
C LYS A 166 7.31 -1.99 11.18
N ASP A 167 7.73 -0.89 11.77
CA ASP A 167 8.56 0.12 11.11
C ASP A 167 9.82 -0.52 10.51
N ASN A 168 10.05 -0.27 9.23
CA ASN A 168 11.13 -0.89 8.45
C ASN A 168 12.23 0.10 8.02
N ALA A 169 12.02 1.39 8.22
CA ALA A 169 13.01 2.41 7.90
C ALA A 169 13.81 2.80 9.14
N VAL A 170 15.14 2.90 9.00
CA VAL A 170 16.04 3.30 10.05
C VAL A 170 17.05 4.34 9.55
N PRO A 171 17.52 5.28 10.39
CA PRO A 171 18.55 6.21 10.01
C PRO A 171 19.93 5.52 9.97
N GLU A 172 20.61 5.59 8.83
CA GLU A 172 21.95 5.09 8.61
C GLU A 172 22.80 6.14 7.88
N ASN A 173 23.95 6.51 8.42
CA ASN A 173 24.89 7.46 7.82
C ASN A 173 24.22 8.78 7.35
N GLY A 174 23.25 9.28 8.10
CA GLY A 174 22.53 10.52 7.79
C GLY A 174 21.43 10.38 6.73
N LEU A 175 21.12 9.17 6.29
CA LEU A 175 20.04 8.84 5.38
C LEU A 175 19.06 7.88 6.04
N TRP A 176 17.80 7.91 5.64
CA TRP A 176 16.83 6.89 6.02
C TRP A 176 16.89 5.72 5.03
N VAL A 177 16.95 4.50 5.56
CA VAL A 177 17.03 3.26 4.79
C VAL A 177 15.84 2.39 5.14
N GLY A 178 14.91 2.23 4.18
CA GLY A 178 13.80 1.30 4.26
C GLY A 178 14.28 -0.13 3.94
N TYR A 179 14.21 -1.03 4.92
CA TYR A 179 14.60 -2.43 4.75
C TYR A 179 13.48 -3.26 4.16
N CYS A 180 13.82 -4.14 3.20
CA CYS A 180 12.85 -5.05 2.61
C CYS A 180 12.46 -6.16 3.58
N TYR A 181 11.17 -6.48 3.63
CA TYR A 181 10.69 -7.76 4.12
C TYR A 181 10.95 -8.85 3.07
N PRO A 182 11.03 -10.14 3.46
CA PRO A 182 11.45 -11.19 2.52
C PRO A 182 10.57 -11.33 1.27
N TRP A 183 9.23 -11.30 1.38
CA TRP A 183 8.27 -11.43 0.27
C TRP A 183 6.84 -11.06 0.69
N GLY A 184 5.94 -10.88 -0.28
CA GLY A 184 4.50 -10.76 -0.06
C GLY A 184 3.98 -9.35 0.16
N TYR A 185 4.80 -8.32 -0.07
CA TYR A 185 4.41 -6.91 0.11
C TYR A 185 4.67 -6.11 -1.16
N ALA A 186 3.73 -5.23 -1.51
CA ALA A 186 3.89 -4.27 -2.60
C ALA A 186 4.97 -3.24 -2.24
N ASP A 187 5.63 -2.66 -3.24
CA ASP A 187 6.67 -1.63 -3.10
C ASP A 187 7.78 -1.95 -2.08
N ASN A 188 8.05 -3.22 -1.93
CA ASN A 188 9.02 -3.76 -0.98
C ASN A 188 10.30 -4.24 -1.67
N HIS A 189 10.17 -4.74 -2.89
CA HIS A 189 11.28 -5.16 -3.73
C HIS A 189 11.27 -4.44 -5.08
N ARG A 190 12.47 -4.35 -5.68
CA ARG A 190 12.62 -3.81 -7.04
C ARG A 190 11.76 -4.56 -8.04
N ASN A 191 11.23 -3.83 -9.02
CA ASN A 191 10.34 -4.35 -10.07
C ASN A 191 10.94 -5.47 -10.93
N ASP A 192 12.28 -5.59 -10.99
CA ASP A 192 12.99 -6.65 -11.72
C ASP A 192 13.25 -7.91 -10.89
N LYS A 193 12.77 -7.94 -9.64
CA LYS A 193 12.97 -9.05 -8.71
C LYS A 193 11.69 -9.84 -8.50
N GLU A 194 11.89 -11.10 -8.14
CA GLU A 194 10.79 -12.03 -7.83
C GLU A 194 9.96 -11.59 -6.64
N GLY A 195 10.58 -10.92 -5.65
CA GLY A 195 9.88 -10.39 -4.48
C GLY A 195 8.80 -9.34 -4.77
N SER A 196 8.65 -8.88 -6.04
CA SER A 196 7.51 -8.07 -6.49
C SER A 196 6.39 -8.90 -7.14
N ASN A 197 6.52 -10.24 -7.17
CA ASN A 197 5.51 -11.18 -7.66
C ASN A 197 4.66 -11.70 -6.50
N PHE A 198 3.41 -12.04 -6.80
CA PHE A 198 2.40 -12.46 -5.82
C PHE A 198 1.73 -13.75 -6.28
N LYS A 199 1.32 -14.55 -5.29
CA LYS A 199 0.52 -15.76 -5.49
C LYS A 199 -0.88 -15.54 -4.91
N ILE A 200 -1.90 -15.92 -5.64
CA ILE A 200 -3.28 -15.94 -5.12
C ILE A 200 -3.42 -17.00 -4.02
N ASP A 201 -2.60 -18.06 -4.07
CA ASP A 201 -2.51 -19.10 -3.02
C ASP A 201 -2.18 -18.57 -1.61
N TRP A 202 -1.69 -17.33 -1.49
CA TRP A 202 -1.42 -16.71 -0.18
C TRP A 202 -2.65 -16.09 0.47
N ALA A 203 -3.82 -16.22 -0.16
CA ALA A 203 -5.05 -15.62 0.33
C ALA A 203 -5.50 -16.24 1.66
N ILE A 204 -5.85 -15.38 2.61
CA ILE A 204 -6.39 -15.73 3.92
C ILE A 204 -7.68 -14.96 4.19
N ASP A 205 -8.57 -15.56 4.96
CA ASP A 205 -9.81 -14.91 5.42
C ASP A 205 -9.58 -13.98 6.62
N SER A 206 -10.63 -13.38 7.13
CA SER A 206 -10.59 -12.50 8.31
C SER A 206 -10.13 -13.21 9.59
N ASN A 207 -10.23 -14.55 9.67
CA ASN A 207 -9.75 -15.35 10.79
C ASN A 207 -8.27 -15.76 10.63
N GLY A 208 -7.69 -15.52 9.44
CA GLY A 208 -6.34 -15.91 9.08
C GLY A 208 -6.25 -17.34 8.53
N GLU A 209 -7.36 -17.97 8.20
CA GLU A 209 -7.37 -19.30 7.61
C GLU A 209 -7.16 -19.19 6.08
N SER A 210 -6.33 -20.07 5.54
CA SER A 210 -6.11 -20.14 4.10
C SER A 210 -7.39 -20.43 3.35
N ILE A 211 -7.62 -19.70 2.26
CA ILE A 211 -8.73 -19.94 1.34
C ILE A 211 -8.21 -20.24 -0.06
N VAL A 212 -9.02 -20.94 -0.85
CA VAL A 212 -8.72 -21.23 -2.25
C VAL A 212 -9.62 -20.40 -3.14
N LEU A 213 -9.00 -19.53 -3.95
CA LEU A 213 -9.64 -18.81 -5.04
C LEU A 213 -9.16 -19.41 -6.37
N ASP A 214 -10.04 -19.60 -7.33
CA ASP A 214 -9.67 -20.05 -8.68
C ASP A 214 -9.16 -18.91 -9.57
N CYS A 215 -9.59 -17.67 -9.27
CA CYS A 215 -9.15 -16.44 -9.93
C CYS A 215 -9.46 -15.23 -9.07
N ILE A 216 -8.94 -14.08 -9.49
CA ILE A 216 -9.26 -12.76 -8.92
C ILE A 216 -9.60 -11.75 -10.02
N ASP A 217 -10.47 -10.79 -9.70
CA ASP A 217 -10.89 -9.71 -10.60
C ASP A 217 -10.37 -8.35 -10.11
N PHE A 218 -10.07 -8.25 -8.81
CA PHE A 218 -9.60 -7.01 -8.19
C PHE A 218 -8.39 -7.24 -7.29
N VAL A 219 -7.51 -6.24 -7.25
CA VAL A 219 -6.40 -6.13 -6.29
C VAL A 219 -6.50 -4.80 -5.57
N LYS A 220 -6.47 -4.83 -4.23
CA LYS A 220 -6.31 -3.64 -3.39
C LYS A 220 -4.91 -3.64 -2.78
N ILE A 221 -4.24 -2.50 -2.87
CA ILE A 221 -2.91 -2.27 -2.29
C ILE A 221 -3.04 -1.15 -1.27
N MET A 222 -2.55 -1.38 -0.06
CA MET A 222 -2.69 -0.46 1.06
C MET A 222 -1.35 -0.28 1.77
N THR A 223 -0.96 0.96 2.07
CA THR A 223 0.24 1.26 2.88
C THR A 223 0.17 0.55 4.22
N ALA A 224 1.22 -0.23 4.55
CA ALA A 224 1.22 -1.15 5.69
C ALA A 224 1.97 -0.64 6.92
N VAL A 225 2.75 0.42 6.82
CA VAL A 225 3.51 1.00 7.93
C VAL A 225 2.95 2.36 8.35
N ASN A 226 3.07 2.67 9.64
CA ASN A 226 2.77 4.00 10.18
C ASN A 226 4.07 4.57 10.76
N GLN A 227 4.90 5.10 9.88
CA GLN A 227 6.24 5.57 10.23
C GLN A 227 6.56 6.89 9.55
N ASP A 228 7.21 7.79 10.29
CA ASP A 228 7.86 8.98 9.76
C ASP A 228 9.37 8.69 9.57
N ALA A 229 9.88 9.03 8.38
CA ALA A 229 11.29 8.89 8.01
C ALA A 229 12.00 10.27 7.98
N GLY A 230 11.62 11.15 8.87
CA GLY A 230 12.23 12.47 9.06
C GLY A 230 12.09 13.38 7.85
N GLN A 231 13.19 13.74 7.19
CA GLN A 231 13.13 14.63 6.03
C GLN A 231 12.38 14.04 4.82
N MET A 232 12.29 12.71 4.73
CA MET A 232 11.53 12.03 3.68
C MET A 232 10.02 12.12 3.91
N GLY A 233 9.59 12.32 5.16
CA GLY A 233 8.19 12.34 5.56
C GLY A 233 7.64 10.97 5.92
N GLU A 234 6.34 10.81 5.84
CA GLU A 234 5.68 9.53 6.06
C GLU A 234 6.09 8.48 5.02
N ILE A 235 6.25 7.24 5.47
CA ILE A 235 6.41 6.09 4.58
C ILE A 235 5.09 5.86 3.84
N SER A 236 5.18 5.79 2.51
CA SER A 236 4.01 5.76 1.63
C SER A 236 4.24 4.79 0.48
N THR A 237 3.46 3.73 0.43
CA THR A 237 3.52 2.75 -0.66
C THR A 237 3.21 3.40 -2.02
N GLU A 238 4.06 3.15 -3.01
CA GLU A 238 3.90 3.61 -4.39
C GLU A 238 3.50 2.47 -5.33
N VAL A 239 2.58 2.80 -6.24
CA VAL A 239 2.10 1.85 -7.26
C VAL A 239 2.20 2.48 -8.64
N THR A 240 2.73 1.73 -9.60
CA THR A 240 2.78 2.14 -11.00
C THR A 240 1.91 1.28 -11.90
N THR A 241 1.84 -0.02 -11.63
CA THR A 241 1.00 -0.96 -12.38
C THR A 241 0.92 -2.32 -11.67
N VAL A 242 -0.13 -3.08 -12.02
CA VAL A 242 -0.24 -4.52 -11.72
C VAL A 242 -0.27 -5.28 -13.03
N GLU A 243 0.53 -6.33 -13.16
CA GLU A 243 0.69 -7.13 -14.37
C GLU A 243 0.25 -8.57 -14.10
N ASN A 244 -0.64 -9.10 -14.93
CA ASN A 244 -0.96 -10.54 -14.97
C ASN A 244 0.25 -11.28 -15.55
N LEU A 245 0.71 -12.35 -14.90
CA LEU A 245 1.89 -13.10 -15.32
C LEU A 245 1.55 -14.29 -16.24
N HIS A 246 0.27 -14.67 -16.33
CA HIS A 246 -0.19 -15.80 -17.15
C HIS A 246 -0.53 -15.38 -18.59
N PHE A 247 -0.82 -14.10 -18.83
CA PHE A 247 -1.06 -13.60 -20.18
C PHE A 247 0.18 -12.92 -20.73
N LYS A 248 0.82 -13.54 -21.72
CA LYS A 248 1.89 -12.87 -22.49
C LYS A 248 1.21 -11.91 -23.47
N ASN A 249 1.49 -10.61 -23.33
CA ASN A 249 1.18 -9.61 -24.36
C ASN A 249 2.01 -9.86 -25.61
#